data_086333c1c30fe7e003077096cee6476a
#
_entry.id   086333c1c30fe7e003077096cee6476a
#
_cell.length_a   1.000
_cell.length_b   1.000
_cell.length_c   1.000
_cell.angle_alpha   90.00
_cell.angle_beta   90.00
_cell.angle_gamma   90.00
#
_symmetry.space_group_name_H-M   'P 1'
#
loop_
_entity.id
_entity.type
_entity.pdbx_description
1 polymer ?
#
loop_
_entity_poly.entity_id
_entity_poly.type
_entity_poly.pdbx_seq_one_letter_code
_entity_poly.pdbx_strand_id
1 'polypeptide(L)'
;KQDYDMSLVTTFVVADNCTDNTAEIARNHGAVCYERFDNEHRTKGYALEYLLDRIEEDYGRMSFEGYFIFDADNLLNTDYISRMNDAFDSGEKIITSYRNTKNFDENWIASTYALHWIRSIRANHRARSVLHLATNIQGTGFLFTNEIVKNGWHYTSLTEDRALTADAVAQGYQITYQDKAMFYDEQPTSLKVALRQRIRWSKGHLQAFVESGPYLFINIFLGKWYVRTK
;
A
#
# COMPACT_ATOMS: atom_id res chain seq x y z
N LYS A 1 -17.60 9.48 -2.95
CA LYS A 1 -17.87 9.39 -4.39
C LYS A 1 -16.64 9.86 -5.12
N GLN A 2 -16.14 9.10 -6.13
CA GLN A 2 -14.98 9.48 -6.93
C GLN A 2 -15.43 10.18 -8.22
N ASP A 3 -14.62 11.11 -8.69
CA ASP A 3 -14.75 11.75 -10.01
C ASP A 3 -13.98 10.89 -11.04
N TYR A 4 -14.53 9.71 -11.28
CA TYR A 4 -13.98 8.69 -12.18
C TYR A 4 -15.12 7.76 -12.64
N ASP A 5 -14.94 7.11 -13.77
CA ASP A 5 -15.93 6.11 -14.24
C ASP A 5 -15.85 4.85 -13.35
N MET A 6 -16.77 4.79 -12.40
CA MET A 6 -16.83 3.69 -11.44
C MET A 6 -17.24 2.34 -12.04
N SER A 7 -17.67 2.30 -13.30
CA SER A 7 -17.91 1.03 -14.02
C SER A 7 -16.61 0.28 -14.32
N LEU A 8 -15.48 0.98 -14.30
CA LEU A 8 -14.13 0.44 -14.48
C LEU A 8 -13.49 0.00 -13.16
N VAL A 9 -14.16 0.18 -12.03
CA VAL A 9 -13.60 -0.07 -10.70
C VAL A 9 -14.43 -1.11 -9.96
N THR A 10 -13.80 -2.21 -9.60
CA THR A 10 -14.40 -3.22 -8.71
C THR A 10 -13.79 -3.10 -7.32
N THR A 11 -14.64 -3.00 -6.30
CA THR A 11 -14.19 -2.94 -4.91
C THR A 11 -14.22 -4.33 -4.29
N PHE A 12 -13.07 -4.82 -3.88
CA PHE A 12 -12.93 -6.07 -3.13
C PHE A 12 -12.62 -5.77 -1.67
N VAL A 13 -13.21 -6.55 -0.78
CA VAL A 13 -12.98 -6.46 0.68
C VAL A 13 -12.65 -7.84 1.22
N VAL A 14 -11.62 -7.95 2.04
CA VAL A 14 -11.40 -9.13 2.88
C VAL A 14 -11.77 -8.78 4.32
N ALA A 15 -12.80 -9.47 4.84
CA ALA A 15 -13.19 -9.41 6.24
C ALA A 15 -12.37 -10.47 7.00
N ASP A 16 -11.19 -10.06 7.51
CA ASP A 16 -10.23 -10.97 8.14
C ASP A 16 -10.50 -11.12 9.63
N ASN A 17 -10.94 -12.32 10.03
CA ASN A 17 -11.32 -12.66 11.41
C ASN A 17 -12.39 -11.72 12.00
N CYS A 18 -13.27 -11.16 11.17
CA CYS A 18 -14.38 -10.35 11.61
C CYS A 18 -15.50 -11.23 12.16
N THR A 19 -16.00 -10.89 13.35
CA THR A 19 -17.14 -11.58 14.00
C THR A 19 -18.38 -10.69 14.10
N ASP A 20 -18.32 -9.51 13.51
CA ASP A 20 -19.37 -8.49 13.44
C ASP A 20 -19.98 -8.43 12.03
N ASN A 21 -20.80 -7.42 11.76
CA ASN A 21 -21.48 -7.23 10.48
C ASN A 21 -20.59 -6.63 9.38
N THR A 22 -19.26 -6.63 9.53
CA THR A 22 -18.32 -6.00 8.57
C THR A 22 -18.55 -6.52 7.15
N ALA A 23 -18.64 -7.84 6.97
CA ALA A 23 -18.83 -8.45 5.65
C ALA A 23 -20.18 -8.09 5.02
N GLU A 24 -21.25 -8.10 5.82
CA GLU A 24 -22.59 -7.72 5.37
C GLU A 24 -22.64 -6.24 4.94
N ILE A 25 -22.07 -5.36 5.75
CA ILE A 25 -21.99 -3.92 5.45
C ILE A 25 -21.22 -3.69 4.13
N ALA A 26 -20.09 -4.36 3.93
CA ALA A 26 -19.32 -4.23 2.70
C ALA A 26 -20.15 -4.65 1.46
N ARG A 27 -20.84 -5.79 1.53
CA ARG A 27 -21.72 -6.27 0.45
C ARG A 27 -22.88 -5.33 0.17
N ASN A 28 -23.50 -4.79 1.21
CA ASN A 28 -24.61 -3.85 1.08
C ASN A 28 -24.20 -2.52 0.43
N HIS A 29 -22.90 -2.19 0.47
CA HIS A 29 -22.33 -1.03 -0.24
C HIS A 29 -21.75 -1.38 -1.62
N GLY A 30 -22.02 -2.58 -2.13
CA GLY A 30 -21.65 -2.98 -3.49
C GLY A 30 -20.24 -3.56 -3.63
N ALA A 31 -19.55 -3.84 -2.53
CA ALA A 31 -18.26 -4.51 -2.59
C ALA A 31 -18.40 -6.03 -2.71
N VAL A 32 -17.49 -6.66 -3.44
CA VAL A 32 -17.28 -8.11 -3.39
C VAL A 32 -16.50 -8.41 -2.11
N CYS A 33 -17.13 -9.09 -1.16
CA CYS A 33 -16.53 -9.32 0.16
C CYS A 33 -16.28 -10.81 0.40
N TYR A 34 -15.02 -11.12 0.67
CA TYR A 34 -14.57 -12.46 1.09
C TYR A 34 -14.30 -12.47 2.60
N GLU A 35 -14.72 -13.53 3.26
CA GLU A 35 -14.50 -13.72 4.69
C GLU A 35 -13.36 -14.71 4.89
N ARG A 36 -12.39 -14.34 5.72
CA ARG A 36 -11.24 -15.16 6.07
C ARG A 36 -11.19 -15.38 7.58
N PHE A 37 -11.08 -16.63 8.00
CA PHE A 37 -10.92 -17.00 9.40
C PHE A 37 -9.65 -17.84 9.56
N ASP A 38 -8.57 -17.18 10.01
CA ASP A 38 -7.28 -17.82 10.24
C ASP A 38 -6.63 -17.20 11.48
N ASN A 39 -6.40 -18.02 12.48
CA ASN A 39 -5.82 -17.60 13.76
C ASN A 39 -4.30 -17.74 13.80
N GLU A 40 -3.68 -18.38 12.83
CA GLU A 40 -2.25 -18.61 12.75
C GLU A 40 -1.56 -17.50 11.95
N HIS A 41 -2.12 -17.14 10.80
CA HIS A 41 -1.55 -16.18 9.85
C HIS A 41 -2.30 -14.84 9.89
N ARG A 42 -1.98 -13.97 10.86
CA ARG A 42 -2.75 -12.76 11.19
C ARG A 42 -2.18 -11.45 10.63
N THR A 43 -1.21 -11.50 9.72
CA THR A 43 -0.71 -10.26 9.12
C THR A 43 -1.59 -9.78 7.97
N LYS A 44 -1.55 -8.48 7.68
CA LYS A 44 -2.21 -7.90 6.50
C LYS A 44 -1.75 -8.59 5.21
N GLY A 45 -0.47 -8.98 5.14
CA GLY A 45 0.09 -9.67 3.99
C GLY A 45 -0.66 -10.97 3.67
N TYR A 46 -0.97 -11.78 4.68
CA TYR A 46 -1.77 -13.01 4.49
C TYR A 46 -3.23 -12.74 4.11
N ALA A 47 -3.82 -11.66 4.62
CA ALA A 47 -5.15 -11.25 4.21
C ALA A 47 -5.18 -10.82 2.73
N LEU A 48 -4.14 -10.11 2.28
CA LEU A 48 -3.99 -9.72 0.86
C LEU A 48 -3.70 -10.92 -0.04
N GLU A 49 -2.86 -11.87 0.40
CA GLU A 49 -2.62 -13.13 -0.31
C GLU A 49 -3.94 -13.87 -0.55
N TYR A 50 -4.70 -14.11 0.51
CA TYR A 50 -5.99 -14.75 0.42
C TYR A 50 -6.96 -14.01 -0.52
N LEU A 51 -7.04 -12.67 -0.41
CA LEU A 51 -7.92 -11.87 -1.25
C LEU A 51 -7.56 -11.98 -2.74
N LEU A 52 -6.26 -11.86 -3.06
CA LEU A 52 -5.80 -11.95 -4.45
C LEU A 52 -5.97 -13.36 -5.03
N ASP A 53 -5.85 -14.40 -4.20
CA ASP A 53 -6.12 -15.78 -4.64
C ASP A 53 -7.62 -15.98 -4.91
N ARG A 54 -8.52 -15.43 -4.09
CA ARG A 54 -9.96 -15.42 -4.39
C ARG A 54 -10.30 -14.66 -5.68
N ILE A 55 -9.66 -13.50 -5.89
CA ILE A 55 -9.82 -12.75 -7.14
C ILE A 55 -9.34 -13.58 -8.34
N GLU A 56 -8.22 -14.31 -8.20
CA GLU A 56 -7.73 -15.18 -9.27
C GLU A 56 -8.71 -16.29 -9.60
N GLU A 57 -9.29 -16.92 -8.59
CA GLU A 57 -10.25 -18.02 -8.78
C GLU A 57 -11.54 -17.56 -9.45
N ASP A 58 -12.08 -16.41 -9.04
CA ASP A 58 -13.39 -15.95 -9.50
C ASP A 58 -13.35 -15.11 -10.78
N TYR A 59 -12.26 -14.37 -11.01
CA TYR A 59 -12.15 -13.40 -12.11
C TYR A 59 -10.92 -13.62 -12.99
N GLY A 60 -9.90 -14.29 -12.47
CA GLY A 60 -8.57 -14.31 -13.09
C GLY A 60 -7.75 -13.07 -12.68
N ARG A 61 -6.55 -13.30 -12.17
CA ARG A 61 -5.65 -12.25 -11.62
C ARG A 61 -5.27 -11.18 -12.63
N MET A 62 -5.16 -11.55 -13.91
CA MET A 62 -4.80 -10.64 -15.00
C MET A 62 -6.01 -9.91 -15.60
N SER A 63 -7.23 -10.15 -15.11
CA SER A 63 -8.44 -9.51 -15.60
C SER A 63 -8.55 -8.02 -15.22
N PHE A 64 -7.80 -7.60 -14.21
CA PHE A 64 -7.69 -6.20 -13.81
C PHE A 64 -6.30 -5.68 -14.20
N GLU A 65 -6.24 -4.46 -14.75
CA GLU A 65 -4.97 -3.86 -15.18
C GLU A 65 -4.10 -3.43 -14.00
N GLY A 66 -4.73 -3.05 -12.89
CA GLY A 66 -4.04 -2.64 -11.67
C GLY A 66 -4.88 -2.82 -10.41
N TYR A 67 -4.21 -2.81 -9.28
CA TYR A 67 -4.78 -3.03 -7.97
C TYR A 67 -4.45 -1.88 -7.02
N PHE A 68 -5.47 -1.25 -6.45
CA PHE A 68 -5.32 -0.32 -5.34
C PHE A 68 -5.38 -1.07 -4.02
N ILE A 69 -4.51 -0.71 -3.08
CA ILE A 69 -4.55 -1.23 -1.72
C ILE A 69 -4.85 -0.11 -0.74
N PHE A 70 -5.94 -0.28 0.03
CA PHE A 70 -6.36 0.63 1.08
C PHE A 70 -6.64 -0.12 2.38
N ASP A 71 -6.38 0.56 3.49
CA ASP A 71 -6.91 0.17 4.79
C ASP A 71 -8.38 0.63 4.88
N ALA A 72 -9.20 -0.10 5.63
CA ALA A 72 -10.65 0.15 5.68
C ALA A 72 -11.05 1.53 6.25
N ASP A 73 -10.14 2.18 6.94
CA ASP A 73 -10.33 3.51 7.53
C ASP A 73 -9.91 4.66 6.60
N ASN A 74 -9.41 4.39 5.40
CA ASN A 74 -8.95 5.44 4.49
C ASN A 74 -10.11 6.17 3.81
N LEU A 75 -10.00 7.50 3.72
CA LEU A 75 -10.89 8.36 2.96
C LEU A 75 -10.15 8.98 1.79
N LEU A 76 -10.71 8.85 0.60
CA LEU A 76 -10.09 9.35 -0.63
C LEU A 76 -10.64 10.73 -1.00
N ASN A 77 -9.77 11.63 -1.49
CA ASN A 77 -10.26 12.80 -2.22
C ASN A 77 -11.08 12.36 -3.43
N THR A 78 -12.03 13.18 -3.84
CA THR A 78 -12.95 12.86 -4.95
C THR A 78 -12.24 12.62 -6.27
N ASP A 79 -11.08 13.22 -6.50
CA ASP A 79 -10.25 13.08 -7.70
C ASP A 79 -9.12 12.05 -7.56
N TYR A 80 -9.08 11.29 -6.45
CA TYR A 80 -7.97 10.38 -6.14
C TYR A 80 -7.71 9.36 -7.23
N ILE A 81 -8.74 8.61 -7.65
CA ILE A 81 -8.59 7.56 -8.66
C ILE A 81 -8.15 8.17 -10.00
N SER A 82 -8.76 9.28 -10.42
CA SER A 82 -8.38 9.99 -11.64
C SER A 82 -6.90 10.40 -11.63
N ARG A 83 -6.40 10.95 -10.49
CA ARG A 83 -5.00 11.35 -10.36
C ARG A 83 -4.03 10.17 -10.37
N MET A 84 -4.41 9.06 -9.77
CA MET A 84 -3.60 7.84 -9.81
C MET A 84 -3.59 7.23 -11.22
N ASN A 85 -4.73 7.29 -11.91
CA ASN A 85 -4.84 6.83 -13.30
C ASN A 85 -3.95 7.65 -14.25
N ASP A 86 -3.83 8.97 -14.05
CA ASP A 86 -2.90 9.81 -14.85
C ASP A 86 -1.45 9.27 -14.78
N ALA A 87 -1.01 8.82 -13.60
CA ALA A 87 0.32 8.23 -13.45
C ALA A 87 0.39 6.80 -14.01
N PHE A 88 -0.67 6.01 -13.84
CA PHE A 88 -0.78 4.67 -14.38
C PHE A 88 -0.72 4.68 -15.92
N ASP A 89 -1.47 5.55 -16.57
CA ASP A 89 -1.49 5.72 -18.02
C ASP A 89 -0.15 6.22 -18.58
N SER A 90 0.65 6.91 -17.75
CA SER A 90 2.02 7.29 -18.14
C SER A 90 3.00 6.09 -18.12
N GLY A 91 2.55 4.91 -17.75
CA GLY A 91 3.30 3.65 -17.75
C GLY A 91 3.99 3.31 -16.44
N GLU A 92 3.66 4.03 -15.36
CA GLU A 92 4.19 3.74 -14.04
C GLU A 92 3.61 2.43 -13.48
N LYS A 93 4.46 1.58 -12.90
CA LYS A 93 4.08 0.22 -12.49
C LYS A 93 3.69 0.09 -11.04
N ILE A 94 4.30 0.89 -10.17
CA ILE A 94 4.00 0.94 -8.74
C ILE A 94 3.97 2.42 -8.33
N ILE A 95 2.85 2.87 -7.81
CA ILE A 95 2.60 4.28 -7.54
C ILE A 95 2.12 4.43 -6.10
N THR A 96 2.81 5.23 -5.31
CA THR A 96 2.32 5.66 -4.00
C THR A 96 1.79 7.09 -4.06
N SER A 97 1.02 7.51 -3.06
CA SER A 97 0.26 8.74 -3.11
C SER A 97 0.43 9.60 -1.85
N TYR A 98 -0.21 10.76 -1.81
CA TYR A 98 -0.15 11.69 -0.69
C TYR A 98 -1.02 11.18 0.46
N ARG A 99 -0.38 10.71 1.53
CA ARG A 99 -1.05 10.31 2.78
C ARG A 99 -1.23 11.51 3.70
N ASN A 100 -2.46 11.91 3.94
CA ASN A 100 -2.84 12.95 4.88
C ASN A 100 -3.46 12.32 6.14
N THR A 101 -3.85 13.12 7.11
CA THR A 101 -4.40 12.67 8.39
C THR A 101 -5.82 13.20 8.58
N LYS A 102 -6.76 12.33 8.99
CA LYS A 102 -8.15 12.70 9.28
C LYS A 102 -8.30 13.48 10.59
N ASN A 103 -7.55 13.06 11.61
CA ASN A 103 -7.71 13.47 12.99
C ASN A 103 -6.48 14.24 13.53
N PHE A 104 -5.97 15.18 12.71
CA PHE A 104 -4.77 15.97 13.06
C PHE A 104 -4.91 16.74 14.38
N ASP A 105 -6.07 17.31 14.64
CA ASP A 105 -6.38 18.19 15.75
C ASP A 105 -6.93 17.48 16.99
N GLU A 106 -7.08 16.16 16.94
CA GLU A 106 -7.69 15.40 18.04
C GLU A 106 -6.83 15.43 19.31
N ASN A 107 -5.52 15.22 19.18
CA ASN A 107 -4.56 15.38 20.27
C ASN A 107 -3.11 15.43 19.75
N TRP A 108 -2.17 15.72 20.66
CA TRP A 108 -0.75 15.87 20.33
C TRP A 108 -0.11 14.59 19.74
N ILE A 109 -0.63 13.40 20.06
CA ILE A 109 -0.12 12.12 19.50
C ILE A 109 -0.47 12.05 18.03
N ALA A 110 -1.74 12.26 17.69
CA ALA A 110 -2.22 12.28 16.31
C ALA A 110 -1.50 13.37 15.48
N SER A 111 -1.35 14.58 16.04
CA SER A 111 -0.59 15.67 15.42
C SER A 111 0.87 15.30 15.16
N THR A 112 1.53 14.62 16.10
CA THR A 112 2.92 14.17 15.93
C THR A 112 3.05 13.13 14.81
N TYR A 113 2.11 12.20 14.71
CA TYR A 113 2.07 11.24 13.59
C TYR A 113 1.82 11.94 12.26
N ALA A 114 0.88 12.88 12.21
CA ALA A 114 0.62 13.67 11.00
C ALA A 114 1.88 14.41 10.52
N LEU A 115 2.60 15.07 11.43
CA LEU A 115 3.88 15.72 11.11
C LEU A 115 4.93 14.73 10.60
N HIS A 116 4.97 13.52 11.17
CA HIS A 116 5.84 12.46 10.68
C HIS A 116 5.53 12.10 9.21
N TRP A 117 4.26 11.94 8.85
CA TRP A 117 3.85 11.63 7.48
C TRP A 117 4.09 12.81 6.54
N ILE A 118 3.74 14.03 6.92
CA ILE A 118 4.03 15.25 6.13
C ILE A 118 5.52 15.35 5.82
N ARG A 119 6.39 15.14 6.82
CA ARG A 119 7.83 15.12 6.64
C ARG A 119 8.26 14.03 5.65
N SER A 120 7.75 12.80 5.83
CA SER A 120 8.07 11.68 4.94
C SER A 120 7.69 12.00 3.50
N ILE A 121 6.51 12.55 3.29
CA ILE A 121 5.99 12.89 1.96
C ILE A 121 6.81 14.02 1.34
N ARG A 122 6.98 15.12 2.06
CA ARG A 122 7.66 16.32 1.52
C ARG A 122 9.16 16.13 1.32
N ALA A 123 9.84 15.58 2.33
CA ALA A 123 11.30 15.48 2.32
C ALA A 123 11.82 14.20 1.68
N ASN A 124 11.01 13.13 1.61
CA ASN A 124 11.44 11.86 1.04
C ASN A 124 10.75 11.55 -0.30
N HIS A 125 9.42 11.33 -0.30
CA HIS A 125 8.72 10.90 -1.52
C HIS A 125 8.83 11.91 -2.65
N ARG A 126 8.49 13.17 -2.36
CA ARG A 126 8.54 14.26 -3.34
C ARG A 126 9.97 14.51 -3.83
N ALA A 127 10.94 14.57 -2.92
CA ALA A 127 12.33 14.80 -3.31
C ALA A 127 12.86 13.66 -4.20
N ARG A 128 12.58 12.40 -3.85
CA ARG A 128 12.96 11.25 -4.67
C ARG A 128 12.28 11.25 -6.03
N SER A 129 11.00 11.59 -6.07
CA SER A 129 10.24 11.70 -7.32
C SER A 129 10.85 12.73 -8.27
N VAL A 130 11.20 13.93 -7.75
CA VAL A 130 11.87 14.98 -8.53
C VAL A 130 13.25 14.54 -9.05
N LEU A 131 13.97 13.73 -8.27
CA LEU A 131 15.27 13.17 -8.64
C LEU A 131 15.17 11.87 -9.47
N HIS A 132 13.96 11.46 -9.86
CA HIS A 132 13.68 10.18 -10.54
C HIS A 132 14.24 8.94 -9.81
N LEU A 133 14.29 9.02 -8.49
CA LEU A 133 14.67 7.89 -7.63
C LEU A 133 13.42 7.14 -7.17
N ALA A 134 13.55 5.83 -7.02
CA ALA A 134 12.48 5.02 -6.43
C ALA A 134 12.17 5.49 -5.01
N THR A 135 10.89 5.67 -4.70
CA THR A 135 10.42 5.91 -3.34
C THR A 135 10.05 4.60 -2.65
N ASN A 136 9.28 4.63 -1.58
CA ASN A 136 8.81 3.43 -0.89
C ASN A 136 7.30 3.46 -0.68
N ILE A 137 6.70 2.29 -0.59
CA ILE A 137 5.30 2.12 -0.20
C ILE A 137 5.16 2.34 1.31
N GLN A 138 3.99 2.83 1.75
CA GLN A 138 3.69 3.18 3.14
C GLN A 138 2.45 2.43 3.68
N GLY A 139 2.31 1.17 3.33
CA GLY A 139 1.28 0.25 3.83
C GLY A 139 -0.08 0.40 3.18
N THR A 140 -0.47 1.59 2.76
CA THR A 140 -1.80 1.89 2.20
C THR A 140 -1.74 3.03 1.19
N GLY A 141 -2.80 3.23 0.39
CA GLY A 141 -2.87 4.31 -0.58
C GLY A 141 -1.86 4.16 -1.73
N PHE A 142 -1.72 2.97 -2.27
CA PHE A 142 -0.84 2.71 -3.41
C PHE A 142 -1.54 1.87 -4.48
N LEU A 143 -1.05 1.97 -5.70
CA LEU A 143 -1.48 1.24 -6.88
C LEU A 143 -0.30 0.44 -7.42
N PHE A 144 -0.56 -0.75 -7.92
CA PHE A 144 0.40 -1.51 -8.72
C PHE A 144 -0.30 -2.22 -9.89
N THR A 145 0.45 -2.43 -10.99
CA THR A 145 -0.04 -3.18 -12.15
C THR A 145 -0.17 -4.67 -11.82
N ASN A 146 -1.02 -5.38 -12.55
CA ASN A 146 -1.19 -6.83 -12.43
C ASN A 146 0.11 -7.63 -12.64
N GLU A 147 1.09 -7.07 -13.36
CA GLU A 147 2.41 -7.68 -13.54
C GLU A 147 3.13 -7.99 -12.21
N ILE A 148 2.91 -7.15 -11.19
CA ILE A 148 3.54 -7.31 -9.88
C ILE A 148 3.06 -8.57 -9.16
N VAL A 149 1.82 -8.95 -9.39
CA VAL A 149 1.17 -10.10 -8.73
C VAL A 149 0.93 -11.28 -9.66
N LYS A 150 1.49 -11.25 -10.87
CA LYS A 150 1.31 -12.33 -11.86
C LYS A 150 1.66 -13.73 -11.36
N ASN A 151 2.62 -13.81 -10.41
CA ASN A 151 3.07 -15.05 -9.80
C ASN A 151 2.51 -15.25 -8.37
N GLY A 152 1.51 -14.47 -7.96
CA GLY A 152 0.96 -14.48 -6.61
C GLY A 152 1.46 -13.35 -5.72
N TRP A 153 0.84 -13.24 -4.56
CA TRP A 153 1.27 -12.33 -3.50
C TRP A 153 2.08 -13.12 -2.47
N HIS A 154 3.33 -12.72 -2.23
CA HIS A 154 4.25 -13.45 -1.34
C HIS A 154 4.74 -12.60 -0.16
N TYR A 155 4.18 -11.41 0.03
CA TYR A 155 4.63 -10.44 1.02
C TYR A 155 3.80 -10.58 2.31
N THR A 156 4.08 -11.64 3.09
CA THR A 156 3.29 -12.01 4.29
C THR A 156 3.93 -11.58 5.61
N SER A 157 5.05 -10.86 5.55
CA SER A 157 5.77 -10.35 6.73
C SER A 157 4.96 -9.31 7.52
N LEU A 158 5.49 -8.90 8.70
CA LEU A 158 4.85 -7.87 9.56
C LEU A 158 4.71 -6.49 8.88
N THR A 159 5.50 -6.26 7.82
CA THR A 159 5.47 -5.04 7.00
C THR A 159 5.56 -5.45 5.53
N GLU A 160 4.40 -5.87 5.00
CA GLU A 160 4.25 -6.33 3.62
C GLU A 160 4.68 -5.27 2.60
N ASP A 161 4.46 -4.00 2.92
CA ASP A 161 4.84 -2.84 2.13
C ASP A 161 6.36 -2.70 1.96
N ARG A 162 7.11 -3.04 3.00
CA ARG A 162 8.57 -3.02 2.96
C ARG A 162 9.12 -4.18 2.16
N ALA A 163 8.54 -5.35 2.32
CA ALA A 163 8.92 -6.54 1.55
C ALA A 163 8.64 -6.31 0.05
N LEU A 164 7.44 -5.82 -0.30
CA LEU A 164 7.09 -5.43 -1.66
C LEU A 164 8.03 -4.34 -2.21
N THR A 165 8.33 -3.31 -1.40
CA THR A 165 9.27 -2.24 -1.80
C THR A 165 10.65 -2.79 -2.13
N ALA A 166 11.20 -3.63 -1.26
CA ALA A 166 12.54 -4.20 -1.42
C ALA A 166 12.62 -5.10 -2.65
N ASP A 167 11.63 -5.97 -2.82
CA ASP A 167 11.57 -6.89 -3.95
C ASP A 167 11.37 -6.17 -5.29
N ALA A 168 10.44 -5.22 -5.35
CA ALA A 168 10.20 -4.43 -6.55
C ALA A 168 11.45 -3.67 -7.00
N VAL A 169 12.14 -3.00 -6.07
CA VAL A 169 13.39 -2.29 -6.38
C VAL A 169 14.48 -3.26 -6.81
N ALA A 170 14.59 -4.43 -6.18
CA ALA A 170 15.55 -5.46 -6.54
C ALA A 170 15.31 -6.04 -7.94
N GLN A 171 14.05 -6.10 -8.39
CA GLN A 171 13.65 -6.50 -9.73
C GLN A 171 13.79 -5.37 -10.76
N GLY A 172 14.14 -4.15 -10.32
CA GLY A 172 14.32 -2.98 -11.19
C GLY A 172 13.06 -2.17 -11.44
N TYR A 173 11.97 -2.42 -10.71
CA TYR A 173 10.80 -1.56 -10.76
C TYR A 173 11.07 -0.24 -10.04
N GLN A 174 10.64 0.85 -10.64
CA GLN A 174 10.63 2.14 -9.97
C GLN A 174 9.30 2.31 -9.24
N ILE A 175 9.36 2.66 -7.95
CA ILE A 175 8.19 3.07 -7.20
C ILE A 175 8.10 4.58 -7.31
N THR A 176 7.03 5.08 -7.91
CA THR A 176 6.81 6.49 -8.16
C THR A 176 5.86 7.11 -7.14
N TYR A 177 5.74 8.41 -7.14
CA TYR A 177 4.92 9.16 -6.20
C TYR A 177 4.03 10.16 -6.92
N GLN A 178 2.71 10.05 -6.70
CA GLN A 178 1.71 10.98 -7.23
C GLN A 178 1.31 12.00 -6.15
N ASP A 179 1.86 13.22 -6.26
CA ASP A 179 1.66 14.30 -5.26
C ASP A 179 0.22 14.83 -5.19
N LYS A 180 -0.55 14.69 -6.28
CA LYS A 180 -1.91 15.21 -6.39
C LYS A 180 -2.98 14.22 -5.93
N ALA A 181 -2.68 12.94 -5.86
CA ALA A 181 -3.60 11.93 -5.36
C ALA A 181 -3.53 11.90 -3.84
N MET A 182 -4.54 12.46 -3.16
CA MET A 182 -4.55 12.57 -1.71
C MET A 182 -5.60 11.66 -1.09
N PHE A 183 -5.19 10.95 -0.05
CA PHE A 183 -6.10 10.22 0.84
C PHE A 183 -5.84 10.58 2.30
N TYR A 184 -6.80 10.30 3.15
CA TYR A 184 -6.76 10.60 4.58
C TYR A 184 -6.80 9.30 5.37
N ASP A 185 -5.89 9.20 6.31
CA ASP A 185 -5.69 8.06 7.19
C ASP A 185 -5.88 8.46 8.66
N GLU A 186 -6.30 7.53 9.49
CA GLU A 186 -6.50 7.77 10.91
C GLU A 186 -5.24 7.47 11.70
N GLN A 187 -4.87 8.40 12.59
CA GLN A 187 -3.69 8.26 13.42
C GLN A 187 -4.07 7.85 14.85
N PRO A 188 -3.20 7.08 15.54
CA PRO A 188 -3.47 6.69 16.90
C PRO A 188 -3.55 7.89 17.83
N THR A 189 -4.54 7.89 18.73
CA THR A 189 -4.76 8.93 19.75
C THR A 189 -4.24 8.52 21.11
N SER A 190 -3.84 7.25 21.29
CA SER A 190 -3.29 6.71 22.52
C SER A 190 -1.80 6.40 22.41
N LEU A 191 -1.00 6.86 23.36
CA LEU A 191 0.44 6.58 23.41
C LEU A 191 0.74 5.08 23.43
N LYS A 192 -0.07 4.28 24.14
CA LYS A 192 0.07 2.84 24.22
C LYS A 192 -0.11 2.18 22.83
N VAL A 193 -1.11 2.62 22.08
CA VAL A 193 -1.36 2.13 20.71
C VAL A 193 -0.22 2.57 19.79
N ALA A 194 0.17 3.83 19.87
CA ALA A 194 1.27 4.41 19.09
C ALA A 194 2.59 3.66 19.30
N LEU A 195 2.98 3.39 20.55
CA LEU A 195 4.20 2.62 20.85
C LEU A 195 4.14 1.18 20.33
N ARG A 196 2.99 0.50 20.51
CA ARG A 196 2.80 -0.85 19.99
C ARG A 196 2.96 -0.90 18.47
N GLN A 197 2.37 0.06 17.77
CA GLN A 197 2.48 0.18 16.32
C GLN A 197 3.93 0.42 15.89
N ARG A 198 4.66 1.33 16.54
CA ARG A 198 6.07 1.62 16.24
C ARG A 198 6.98 0.43 16.49
N ILE A 199 6.75 -0.33 17.58
CA ILE A 199 7.49 -1.58 17.86
C ILE A 199 7.23 -2.59 16.74
N ARG A 200 5.98 -2.76 16.30
CA ARG A 200 5.64 -3.65 15.18
C ARG A 200 6.38 -3.23 13.90
N TRP A 201 6.37 -1.94 13.57
CA TRP A 201 7.09 -1.43 12.40
C TRP A 201 8.60 -1.66 12.49
N SER A 202 9.20 -1.40 13.67
CA SER A 202 10.65 -1.62 13.86
C SER A 202 11.02 -3.08 13.69
N LYS A 203 10.22 -4.01 14.24
CA LYS A 203 10.40 -5.45 14.01
C LYS A 203 10.30 -5.82 12.54
N GLY A 204 9.27 -5.33 11.85
CA GLY A 204 9.10 -5.57 10.41
C GLY A 204 10.23 -4.99 9.56
N HIS A 205 10.77 -3.83 9.90
CA HIS A 205 11.94 -3.27 9.21
C HIS A 205 13.18 -4.12 9.39
N LEU A 206 13.44 -4.63 10.61
CA LEU A 206 14.55 -5.54 10.86
C LEU A 206 14.38 -6.85 10.09
N GLN A 207 13.18 -7.40 10.07
CA GLN A 207 12.86 -8.60 9.31
C GLN A 207 13.14 -8.39 7.81
N ALA A 208 12.57 -7.33 7.22
CA ALA A 208 12.79 -6.99 5.82
C ALA A 208 14.29 -6.75 5.49
N PHE A 209 15.02 -6.13 6.43
CA PHE A 209 16.47 -5.95 6.26
C PHE A 209 17.24 -7.28 6.25
N VAL A 210 16.90 -8.22 7.12
CA VAL A 210 17.56 -9.54 7.16
C VAL A 210 17.23 -10.34 5.90
N GLU A 211 15.97 -10.30 5.44
CA GLU A 211 15.50 -11.05 4.28
C GLU A 211 16.03 -10.48 2.95
N SER A 212 15.96 -9.17 2.76
CA SER A 212 16.24 -8.51 1.49
C SER A 212 17.55 -7.73 1.44
N GLY A 213 18.11 -7.35 2.61
CA GLY A 213 19.29 -6.50 2.71
C GLY A 213 20.54 -7.09 2.04
N PRO A 214 20.89 -8.36 2.25
CA PRO A 214 22.05 -8.98 1.59
C PRO A 214 21.92 -8.96 0.07
N TYR A 215 20.74 -9.25 -0.45
CA TYR A 215 20.46 -9.23 -1.89
C TYR A 215 20.55 -7.82 -2.48
N LEU A 216 19.96 -6.84 -1.83
CA LEU A 216 20.07 -5.43 -2.23
C LEU A 216 21.52 -4.95 -2.20
N PHE A 217 22.29 -5.34 -1.18
CA PHE A 217 23.71 -5.00 -1.07
C PHE A 217 24.54 -5.61 -2.21
N ILE A 218 24.32 -6.86 -2.56
CA ILE A 218 24.98 -7.51 -3.69
C ILE A 218 24.65 -6.79 -5.01
N ASN A 219 23.40 -6.38 -5.20
CA ASN A 219 22.96 -5.66 -6.40
C ASN A 219 23.67 -4.30 -6.57
N ILE A 220 24.09 -3.65 -5.48
CA ILE A 220 24.92 -2.44 -5.52
C ILE A 220 26.24 -2.73 -6.26
N PHE A 221 26.92 -3.82 -5.91
CA PHE A 221 28.20 -4.19 -6.53
C PHE A 221 28.08 -4.76 -7.92
N LEU A 222 26.94 -5.39 -8.24
CA LEU A 222 26.67 -5.90 -9.58
C LEU A 222 26.26 -4.81 -10.59
N GLY A 223 26.24 -3.53 -10.17
CA GLY A 223 25.92 -2.40 -11.04
C GLY A 223 24.47 -2.36 -11.51
N LYS A 224 23.57 -3.10 -10.86
CA LYS A 224 22.13 -3.04 -11.14
C LYS A 224 21.49 -1.80 -10.52
N TRP A 225 22.10 -0.64 -10.78
CA TRP A 225 21.52 0.64 -10.44
C TRP A 225 20.55 1.02 -11.57
N TYR A 226 19.29 0.80 -11.36
CA TYR A 226 18.27 1.31 -12.29
C TYR A 226 18.03 2.79 -12.01
N VAL A 227 18.95 3.63 -12.51
CA VAL A 227 18.60 4.99 -12.87
C VAL A 227 17.90 4.87 -14.22
N ARG A 228 16.60 5.13 -14.26
CA ARG A 228 15.89 5.27 -15.52
C ARG A 228 16.43 6.52 -16.21
N THR A 229 17.43 6.36 -17.03
CA THR A 229 17.76 7.38 -18.04
C THR A 229 16.66 7.28 -19.10
N LYS A 230 15.83 8.33 -19.17
CA LYS A 230 14.95 8.54 -20.35
C LYS A 230 15.78 8.69 -21.61
#